data_70ff50dfba0e84590b2a2d907f3eb0d5
#
_entry.id   70ff50dfba0e84590b2a2d907f3eb0d5
#
_cell.length_a   1.000
_cell.length_b   1.000
_cell.length_c   1.000
_cell.angle_alpha   90.00
_cell.angle_beta   90.00
_cell.angle_gamma   90.00
#
_symmetry.space_group_name_H-M   'P 1'
#
loop_
_entity.id
_entity.type
_entity.pdbx_description
1 polymer ?
#
loop_
_entity_poly.entity_id
_entity_poly.type
_entity_poly.pdbx_seq_one_letter_code
_entity_poly.pdbx_strand_id
1 'polypeptide(L)'
;DDSESRGLGDVYKRQMLKLGTKIPHFELKNALDDKIYASSSLSNGKPSLIMVICNHCPYVIHYHEELKRMNNDFGDSINFVAISSNDIVNYPQDGPDQMKELFLNLGLSFPYLFDETQDIAKVLRAECTPEFYLYDNNDMLVYRGRMDNSSPGNDIEVSGSDLRNACSNLLRGVQIPSNQHPSMGCNIC
;
A
#
# COMPACT_ATOMS: atom_id res chain seq x y z
N ASP A 1 3.53 12.16 32.43
CA ASP A 1 4.29 11.96 31.18
C ASP A 1 3.49 11.24 30.08
N ASP A 2 2.22 11.00 30.37
CA ASP A 2 1.29 10.34 29.41
C ASP A 2 0.67 11.33 28.39
N SER A 3 0.85 12.62 28.62
CA SER A 3 0.25 13.67 27.78
C SER A 3 1.05 13.98 26.50
N GLU A 4 2.38 13.85 26.54
CA GLU A 4 3.23 14.09 25.37
C GLU A 4 3.15 12.95 24.35
N SER A 5 3.01 11.70 24.83
CA SER A 5 2.84 10.53 23.97
C SER A 5 1.52 10.54 23.20
N ARG A 6 0.45 11.07 23.81
CA ARG A 6 -0.85 11.21 23.16
C ARG A 6 -0.84 12.30 22.08
N GLY A 7 -0.11 13.39 22.31
CA GLY A 7 -0.01 14.50 21.36
C GLY A 7 0.69 14.11 20.05
N LEU A 8 1.77 13.34 20.12
CA LEU A 8 2.50 12.87 18.95
C LEU A 8 1.69 11.86 18.11
N GLY A 9 1.00 10.94 18.77
CA GLY A 9 0.12 9.99 18.09
C GLY A 9 -1.05 10.67 17.39
N ASP A 10 -1.62 11.68 17.99
CA ASP A 10 -2.74 12.44 17.40
C ASP A 10 -2.29 13.32 16.23
N VAL A 11 -1.10 13.92 16.30
CA VAL A 11 -0.52 14.69 15.19
C VAL A 11 -0.24 13.78 14.00
N TYR A 12 0.35 12.61 14.22
CA TYR A 12 0.62 11.64 13.16
C TYR A 12 -0.67 11.13 12.53
N LYS A 13 -1.69 10.77 13.32
CA LYS A 13 -3.01 10.34 12.83
C LYS A 13 -3.72 11.42 12.01
N ARG A 14 -3.49 12.71 12.30
CA ARG A 14 -4.02 13.83 11.51
C ARG A 14 -3.35 13.97 10.15
N GLN A 15 -2.12 13.49 9.99
CA GLN A 15 -1.38 13.50 8.71
C GLN A 15 -1.80 12.36 7.79
N MET A 16 -2.34 11.26 8.34
CA MET A 16 -2.82 10.13 7.55
C MET A 16 -4.06 10.52 6.72
N LEU A 17 -4.19 9.88 5.57
CA LEU A 17 -5.34 10.07 4.69
C LEU A 17 -6.64 9.78 5.46
N LYS A 18 -7.62 10.67 5.32
CA LYS A 18 -8.89 10.56 6.05
C LYS A 18 -9.71 9.37 5.56
N LEU A 19 -10.23 8.56 6.49
CA LEU A 19 -11.19 7.50 6.17
C LEU A 19 -12.42 8.08 5.48
N GLY A 20 -12.97 7.36 4.51
CA GLY A 20 -14.10 7.80 3.70
C GLY A 20 -13.72 8.63 2.48
N THR A 21 -12.43 8.90 2.24
CA THR A 21 -12.01 9.53 0.99
C THR A 21 -12.12 8.54 -0.17
N LYS A 22 -12.39 9.06 -1.36
CA LYS A 22 -12.49 8.25 -2.58
C LYS A 22 -11.12 7.87 -3.11
N ILE A 23 -11.06 6.78 -3.89
CA ILE A 23 -9.87 6.45 -4.68
C ILE A 23 -9.45 7.68 -5.49
N PRO A 24 -8.18 8.12 -5.41
CA PRO A 24 -7.73 9.25 -6.21
C PRO A 24 -7.76 8.92 -7.70
N HIS A 25 -8.04 9.94 -8.52
CA HIS A 25 -7.95 9.79 -9.96
C HIS A 25 -6.47 9.72 -10.37
N PHE A 26 -6.11 8.68 -11.13
CA PHE A 26 -4.78 8.58 -11.73
C PHE A 26 -4.82 7.80 -13.04
N GLU A 27 -3.86 8.12 -13.89
CA GLU A 27 -3.49 7.37 -15.07
C GLU A 27 -1.97 7.22 -15.04
N LEU A 28 -1.49 6.03 -14.75
CA LEU A 28 -0.06 5.75 -14.55
C LEU A 28 0.37 4.57 -15.43
N LYS A 29 1.62 4.62 -15.85
CA LYS A 29 2.20 3.53 -16.64
C LYS A 29 2.42 2.31 -15.77
N ASN A 30 1.90 1.16 -16.21
CA ASN A 30 2.16 -0.13 -15.59
C ASN A 30 3.51 -0.67 -16.08
N ALA A 31 4.44 -0.88 -15.17
CA ALA A 31 5.77 -1.38 -15.49
C ALA A 31 5.74 -2.80 -16.08
N LEU A 32 4.69 -3.57 -15.84
CA LEU A 32 4.62 -4.97 -16.28
C LEU A 32 4.31 -5.11 -17.78
N ASP A 33 3.54 -4.19 -18.36
CA ASP A 33 3.09 -4.28 -19.74
C ASP A 33 3.28 -2.99 -20.56
N ASP A 34 3.84 -1.95 -19.94
CA ASP A 34 4.06 -0.61 -20.52
C ASP A 34 2.77 0.13 -20.92
N LYS A 35 1.61 -0.34 -20.49
CA LYS A 35 0.32 0.29 -20.77
C LYS A 35 -0.07 1.26 -19.66
N ILE A 36 -0.89 2.25 -20.02
CA ILE A 36 -1.49 3.15 -19.04
C ILE A 36 -2.61 2.42 -18.30
N TYR A 37 -2.55 2.47 -16.98
CA TYR A 37 -3.56 1.95 -16.08
C TYR A 37 -4.32 3.10 -15.44
N ALA A 38 -5.62 3.14 -15.62
CA ALA A 38 -6.48 4.17 -15.07
C ALA A 38 -7.14 3.71 -13.77
N SER A 39 -7.22 4.59 -12.78
CA SER A 39 -7.90 4.32 -11.51
C SER A 39 -9.38 3.93 -11.68
N SER A 40 -10.01 4.38 -12.77
CA SER A 40 -11.39 4.00 -13.11
C SER A 40 -11.57 2.48 -13.29
N SER A 41 -10.52 1.75 -13.64
CA SER A 41 -10.54 0.28 -13.73
C SER A 41 -10.79 -0.40 -12.38
N LEU A 42 -10.58 0.30 -11.28
CA LEU A 42 -10.83 -0.21 -9.93
C LEU A 42 -12.31 -0.11 -9.52
N SER A 43 -13.09 0.72 -10.20
CA SER A 43 -14.53 0.86 -9.93
C SER A 43 -15.32 -0.26 -10.62
N ASN A 44 -15.04 -1.50 -10.26
CA ASN A 44 -15.59 -2.71 -10.87
C ASN A 44 -16.52 -3.52 -9.93
N GLY A 45 -16.92 -2.90 -8.81
CA GLY A 45 -17.77 -3.54 -7.81
C GLY A 45 -17.02 -4.37 -6.77
N LYS A 46 -15.70 -4.50 -6.89
CA LYS A 46 -14.86 -5.15 -5.89
C LYS A 46 -14.15 -4.11 -5.03
N PRO A 47 -13.79 -4.47 -3.77
CA PRO A 47 -12.85 -3.68 -3.00
C PRO A 47 -11.49 -3.57 -3.70
N SER A 48 -10.70 -2.56 -3.32
CA SER A 48 -9.37 -2.34 -3.89
C SER A 48 -8.34 -2.11 -2.80
N LEU A 49 -7.19 -2.75 -2.94
CA LEU A 49 -6.01 -2.54 -2.11
C LEU A 49 -4.96 -1.83 -2.96
N ILE A 50 -4.66 -0.59 -2.60
CA ILE A 50 -3.56 0.18 -3.18
C ILE A 50 -2.41 0.17 -2.18
N MET A 51 -1.21 -0.15 -2.65
CA MET A 51 -0.01 -0.13 -1.83
C MET A 51 1.05 0.75 -2.46
N VAL A 52 1.67 1.59 -1.65
CA VAL A 52 2.82 2.40 -2.07
C VAL A 52 4.07 1.68 -1.60
N ILE A 53 4.86 1.19 -2.56
CA ILE A 53 6.05 0.38 -2.32
C ILE A 53 7.20 0.86 -3.21
N CYS A 54 8.40 0.34 -2.99
CA CYS A 54 9.53 0.47 -3.88
C CYS A 54 10.33 -0.83 -3.91
N ASN A 55 11.35 -0.92 -4.75
CA ASN A 55 12.05 -2.18 -4.97
C ASN A 55 13.13 -2.45 -3.92
N HIS A 56 13.80 -1.42 -3.42
CA HIS A 56 15.02 -1.56 -2.60
C HIS A 56 14.79 -1.41 -1.10
N CYS A 57 13.61 -0.94 -0.66
CA CYS A 57 13.35 -0.66 0.75
C CYS A 57 13.35 -1.95 1.59
N PRO A 58 14.18 -2.06 2.64
CA PRO A 58 14.19 -3.23 3.51
C PRO A 58 12.85 -3.56 4.15
N TYR A 59 12.04 -2.54 4.45
CA TYR A 59 10.69 -2.72 5.00
C TYR A 59 9.73 -3.31 3.97
N VAL A 60 9.91 -3.04 2.68
CA VAL A 60 9.13 -3.68 1.60
C VAL A 60 9.61 -5.12 1.38
N ILE A 61 10.94 -5.33 1.31
CA ILE A 61 11.53 -6.66 1.14
C ILE A 61 11.09 -7.60 2.26
N HIS A 62 11.00 -7.09 3.48
CA HIS A 62 10.49 -7.81 4.65
C HIS A 62 9.11 -8.43 4.42
N TYR A 63 8.27 -7.81 3.59
CA TYR A 63 6.90 -8.26 3.31
C TYR A 63 6.73 -8.96 1.95
N HIS A 64 7.77 -9.18 1.17
CA HIS A 64 7.64 -9.78 -0.17
C HIS A 64 6.86 -11.10 -0.15
N GLU A 65 7.19 -12.00 0.77
CA GLU A 65 6.50 -13.29 0.87
C GLU A 65 5.05 -13.14 1.35
N GLU A 66 4.78 -12.20 2.24
CA GLU A 66 3.42 -11.92 2.69
C GLU A 66 2.56 -11.29 1.59
N LEU A 67 3.12 -10.43 0.75
CA LEU A 67 2.42 -9.91 -0.43
C LEU A 67 1.97 -11.04 -1.37
N LYS A 68 2.83 -12.03 -1.56
CA LYS A 68 2.49 -13.23 -2.35
C LYS A 68 1.33 -14.00 -1.73
N ARG A 69 1.41 -14.26 -0.42
CA ARG A 69 0.35 -14.96 0.31
C ARG A 69 -0.97 -14.21 0.28
N MET A 70 -0.93 -12.90 0.51
CA MET A 70 -2.12 -12.05 0.46
C MET A 70 -2.75 -12.03 -0.92
N ASN A 71 -1.95 -11.96 -1.97
CA ASN A 71 -2.45 -12.02 -3.34
C ASN A 71 -3.11 -13.37 -3.64
N ASN A 72 -2.55 -14.46 -3.16
CA ASN A 72 -3.17 -15.77 -3.28
C ASN A 72 -4.51 -15.86 -2.54
N ASP A 73 -4.57 -15.29 -1.34
CA ASP A 73 -5.74 -15.42 -0.47
C ASP A 73 -6.87 -14.45 -0.85
N PHE A 74 -6.55 -13.26 -1.32
CA PHE A 74 -7.51 -12.17 -1.54
C PHE A 74 -7.58 -11.65 -2.97
N GLY A 75 -6.64 -12.03 -3.84
CA GLY A 75 -6.51 -11.45 -5.19
C GLY A 75 -7.72 -11.66 -6.11
N ASP A 76 -8.53 -12.71 -5.89
CA ASP A 76 -9.75 -12.94 -6.66
C ASP A 76 -10.91 -12.05 -6.19
N SER A 77 -10.91 -11.64 -4.92
CA SER A 77 -11.99 -10.89 -4.30
C SER A 77 -11.70 -9.39 -4.16
N ILE A 78 -10.44 -9.00 -4.19
CA ILE A 78 -9.96 -7.64 -4.01
C ILE A 78 -9.02 -7.29 -5.17
N ASN A 79 -9.18 -6.12 -5.77
CA ASN A 79 -8.23 -5.60 -6.75
C ASN A 79 -6.94 -5.20 -6.05
N PHE A 80 -5.80 -5.71 -6.49
CA PHE A 80 -4.48 -5.32 -5.98
C PHE A 80 -3.79 -4.41 -6.97
N VAL A 81 -3.25 -3.27 -6.49
CA VAL A 81 -2.44 -2.34 -7.27
C VAL A 81 -1.28 -1.85 -6.40
N ALA A 82 -0.08 -1.93 -6.93
CA ALA A 82 1.11 -1.33 -6.31
C ALA A 82 1.53 -0.08 -7.08
N ILE A 83 2.02 0.92 -6.36
CA ILE A 83 2.51 2.19 -6.92
C ILE A 83 3.90 2.46 -6.35
N SER A 84 4.86 2.77 -7.22
CA SER A 84 6.19 3.25 -6.81
C SER A 84 6.33 4.72 -7.18
N SER A 85 6.71 5.54 -6.20
CA SER A 85 6.86 6.99 -6.33
C SER A 85 8.28 7.46 -6.02
N ASN A 86 9.26 6.55 -5.95
CA ASN A 86 10.63 6.91 -5.63
C ASN A 86 11.33 7.60 -6.81
N ASP A 87 12.27 8.48 -6.47
CA ASP A 87 13.13 9.17 -7.44
C ASP A 87 14.12 8.18 -8.07
N ILE A 88 13.92 7.86 -9.35
CA ILE A 88 14.76 6.91 -10.08
C ILE A 88 16.08 7.50 -10.56
N VAL A 89 16.24 8.81 -10.51
CA VAL A 89 17.52 9.46 -10.86
C VAL A 89 18.55 9.15 -9.78
N ASN A 90 18.18 9.31 -8.52
CA ASN A 90 19.03 9.00 -7.37
C ASN A 90 18.95 7.53 -6.93
N TYR A 91 17.86 6.85 -7.24
CA TYR A 91 17.60 5.44 -6.88
C TYR A 91 17.21 4.63 -8.11
N PRO A 92 18.15 4.39 -9.07
CA PRO A 92 17.82 3.71 -10.32
C PRO A 92 17.32 2.28 -10.14
N GLN A 93 17.60 1.64 -9.00
CA GLN A 93 17.06 0.33 -8.65
C GLN A 93 15.54 0.33 -8.45
N ASP A 94 14.91 1.49 -8.35
CA ASP A 94 13.46 1.64 -8.26
C ASP A 94 12.78 1.95 -9.61
N GLY A 95 13.52 1.91 -10.69
CA GLY A 95 13.00 2.18 -12.03
C GLY A 95 12.05 1.12 -12.57
N PRO A 96 11.31 1.45 -13.66
CA PRO A 96 10.30 0.55 -14.22
C PRO A 96 10.82 -0.83 -14.64
N ASP A 97 12.03 -0.92 -15.19
CA ASP A 97 12.60 -2.21 -15.58
C ASP A 97 12.85 -3.11 -14.36
N GLN A 98 13.35 -2.52 -13.28
CA GLN A 98 13.59 -3.22 -12.02
C GLN A 98 12.27 -3.57 -11.31
N MET A 99 11.24 -2.74 -11.43
CA MET A 99 9.89 -3.04 -10.95
C MET A 99 9.33 -4.29 -11.63
N LYS A 100 9.45 -4.35 -12.94
CA LYS A 100 9.01 -5.52 -13.73
C LYS A 100 9.78 -6.78 -13.34
N GLU A 101 11.11 -6.68 -13.25
CA GLU A 101 11.97 -7.79 -12.86
C GLU A 101 11.61 -8.33 -11.47
N LEU A 102 11.38 -7.45 -10.49
CA LEU A 102 10.99 -7.84 -9.14
C LEU A 102 9.69 -8.63 -9.14
N PHE A 103 8.65 -8.16 -9.82
CA PHE A 103 7.36 -8.84 -9.85
C PHE A 103 7.43 -10.18 -10.59
N LEU A 104 8.21 -10.27 -11.66
CA LEU A 104 8.47 -11.54 -12.33
C LEU A 104 9.14 -12.54 -11.38
N ASN A 105 10.15 -12.12 -10.65
CA ASN A 105 10.87 -12.96 -9.70
C ASN A 105 9.99 -13.40 -8.52
N LEU A 106 9.07 -12.54 -8.06
CA LEU A 106 8.14 -12.86 -6.99
C LEU A 106 6.90 -13.64 -7.46
N GLY A 107 6.69 -13.75 -8.77
CA GLY A 107 5.48 -14.37 -9.32
C GLY A 107 4.23 -13.52 -9.11
N LEU A 108 4.37 -12.20 -9.02
CA LEU A 108 3.27 -11.24 -8.91
C LEU A 108 2.89 -10.69 -10.28
N SER A 109 1.59 -10.57 -10.54
CA SER A 109 1.06 -10.13 -11.82
C SER A 109 0.06 -8.98 -11.72
N PHE A 110 -0.30 -8.54 -10.52
CA PHE A 110 -1.15 -7.36 -10.38
C PHE A 110 -0.39 -6.10 -10.80
N PRO A 111 -1.08 -5.02 -11.20
CA PRO A 111 -0.41 -3.82 -11.72
C PRO A 111 0.62 -3.24 -10.75
N TYR A 112 1.79 -2.90 -11.28
CA TYR A 112 2.83 -2.17 -10.57
C TYR A 112 3.10 -0.87 -11.34
N LEU A 113 2.58 0.24 -10.82
CA LEU A 113 2.48 1.52 -11.52
C LEU A 113 3.61 2.45 -11.12
N PHE A 114 4.08 3.23 -12.08
CA PHE A 114 5.15 4.21 -11.87
C PHE A 114 4.59 5.63 -11.75
N ASP A 115 4.69 6.20 -10.56
CA ASP A 115 4.27 7.57 -10.21
C ASP A 115 5.49 8.51 -10.27
N GLU A 116 5.93 8.84 -11.49
CA GLU A 116 7.16 9.60 -11.74
C GLU A 116 7.17 10.97 -11.06
N THR A 117 6.03 11.65 -11.03
CA THR A 117 5.91 12.99 -10.45
C THR A 117 5.71 12.99 -8.94
N GLN A 118 5.48 11.85 -8.34
CA GLN A 118 5.11 11.68 -6.93
C GLN A 118 3.74 12.28 -6.56
N ASP A 119 2.94 12.64 -7.55
CA ASP A 119 1.64 13.29 -7.31
C ASP A 119 0.67 12.38 -6.57
N ILE A 120 0.67 11.08 -6.89
CA ILE A 120 -0.26 10.14 -6.25
C ILE A 120 0.19 9.84 -4.82
N ALA A 121 1.48 9.71 -4.56
CA ALA A 121 1.99 9.60 -3.19
C ALA A 121 1.56 10.79 -2.33
N LYS A 122 1.63 12.00 -2.87
CA LYS A 122 1.19 13.21 -2.18
C LYS A 122 -0.31 13.23 -1.89
N VAL A 123 -1.13 12.86 -2.86
CA VAL A 123 -2.60 12.78 -2.69
C VAL A 123 -2.95 11.74 -1.63
N LEU A 124 -2.27 10.60 -1.62
CA LEU A 124 -2.46 9.54 -0.62
C LEU A 124 -1.84 9.89 0.74
N ARG A 125 -1.11 10.99 0.82
CA ARG A 125 -0.32 11.36 2.02
C ARG A 125 0.64 10.25 2.44
N ALA A 126 1.19 9.54 1.47
CA ALA A 126 2.20 8.51 1.69
C ALA A 126 3.54 9.18 2.02
N GLU A 127 4.10 8.85 3.17
CA GLU A 127 5.37 9.39 3.65
C GLU A 127 6.48 8.34 3.63
N CYS A 128 6.11 7.07 3.69
CA CYS A 128 7.06 5.96 3.70
C CYS A 128 6.58 4.79 2.86
N THR A 129 7.44 3.81 2.67
CA THR A 129 7.12 2.54 2.04
C THR A 129 7.42 1.40 3.01
N PRO A 130 6.59 0.35 3.09
CA PRO A 130 5.29 0.21 2.42
C PRO A 130 4.17 0.96 3.15
N GLU A 131 3.20 1.48 2.42
CA GLU A 131 1.94 1.96 2.97
C GLU A 131 0.77 1.32 2.26
N PHE A 132 -0.30 1.00 2.99
CA PHE A 132 -1.44 0.25 2.47
C PHE A 132 -2.73 1.05 2.63
N TYR A 133 -3.57 1.00 1.58
CA TYR A 133 -4.85 1.70 1.49
C TYR A 133 -5.90 0.74 0.98
N LEU A 134 -6.89 0.42 1.81
CA LEU A 134 -7.98 -0.48 1.45
C LEU A 134 -9.26 0.33 1.24
N TYR A 135 -9.84 0.19 0.07
CA TYR A 135 -11.10 0.84 -0.34
C TYR A 135 -12.19 -0.21 -0.44
N ASP A 136 -13.41 0.15 -0.02
CA ASP A 136 -14.56 -0.73 -0.17
C ASP A 136 -15.07 -0.78 -1.62
N ASN A 137 -16.13 -1.54 -1.86
CA ASN A 137 -16.72 -1.68 -3.18
C ASN A 137 -17.45 -0.41 -3.70
N ASN A 138 -17.55 0.63 -2.88
CA ASN A 138 -17.99 1.97 -3.25
C ASN A 138 -16.83 2.97 -3.41
N ASP A 139 -15.60 2.46 -3.49
CA ASP A 139 -14.36 3.23 -3.65
C ASP A 139 -14.05 4.16 -2.47
N MET A 140 -14.57 3.85 -1.27
CA MET A 140 -14.37 4.63 -0.05
C MET A 140 -13.27 3.99 0.79
N LEU A 141 -12.32 4.80 1.28
CA LEU A 141 -11.22 4.35 2.13
C LEU A 141 -11.74 3.85 3.47
N VAL A 142 -11.45 2.58 3.79
CA VAL A 142 -11.88 1.94 5.04
C VAL A 142 -10.71 1.52 5.93
N TYR A 143 -9.50 1.42 5.37
CA TYR A 143 -8.27 1.11 6.11
C TYR A 143 -7.08 1.81 5.46
N ARG A 144 -6.22 2.40 6.26
CA ARG A 144 -4.88 2.85 5.85
C ARG A 144 -3.90 2.60 6.98
N GLY A 145 -2.70 2.21 6.60
CA GLY A 145 -1.64 1.98 7.57
C GLY A 145 -0.79 0.76 7.23
N ARG A 146 -0.33 0.10 8.28
CA ARG A 146 0.67 -0.97 8.22
C ARG A 146 0.10 -2.34 7.85
N MET A 147 0.99 -3.22 7.41
CA MET A 147 0.71 -4.63 7.18
C MET A 147 0.45 -5.37 8.51
N ASP A 148 1.36 -5.21 9.45
CA ASP A 148 1.34 -5.79 10.79
C ASP A 148 2.33 -5.03 11.70
N ASN A 149 2.55 -5.54 12.91
CA ASN A 149 3.48 -4.94 13.86
C ASN A 149 4.93 -5.43 13.70
N SER A 150 5.24 -6.24 12.70
CA SER A 150 6.59 -6.68 12.41
C SER A 150 7.38 -5.63 11.64
N SER A 151 8.68 -5.66 11.79
CA SER A 151 9.62 -4.86 11.01
C SER A 151 10.98 -5.52 10.98
N PRO A 152 11.88 -5.17 10.04
CA PRO A 152 13.23 -5.68 10.08
C PRO A 152 13.88 -5.38 11.43
N GLY A 153 14.33 -6.41 12.12
CA GLY A 153 15.08 -6.28 13.37
C GLY A 153 14.27 -6.21 14.67
N ASN A 154 12.93 -6.32 14.65
CA ASN A 154 12.14 -6.33 15.89
C ASN A 154 11.76 -7.75 16.38
N ASP A 155 12.26 -8.79 15.74
CA ASP A 155 12.04 -10.21 16.09
C ASP A 155 10.58 -10.67 16.09
N ILE A 156 9.65 -9.88 15.56
CA ILE A 156 8.26 -10.28 15.39
C ILE A 156 8.10 -10.93 14.01
N GLU A 157 7.49 -12.11 13.95
CA GLU A 157 7.22 -12.78 12.68
C GLU A 157 6.20 -12.03 11.84
N VAL A 158 6.40 -12.03 10.52
CA VAL A 158 5.45 -11.47 9.57
C VAL A 158 4.18 -12.31 9.58
N SER A 159 3.06 -11.68 9.89
CA SER A 159 1.74 -12.31 9.89
C SER A 159 0.74 -11.64 8.94
N GLY A 160 0.97 -10.36 8.62
CA GLY A 160 0.03 -9.53 7.87
C GLY A 160 -1.25 -9.23 8.65
N SER A 161 -1.26 -9.43 9.98
CA SER A 161 -2.49 -9.50 10.78
C SER A 161 -3.38 -8.26 10.66
N ASP A 162 -2.82 -7.05 10.68
CA ASP A 162 -3.64 -5.83 10.64
C ASP A 162 -4.33 -5.68 9.28
N LEU A 163 -3.60 -5.84 8.20
CA LEU A 163 -4.15 -5.73 6.85
C LEU A 163 -5.06 -6.91 6.51
N ARG A 164 -4.68 -8.14 6.89
CA ARG A 164 -5.52 -9.33 6.69
C ARG A 164 -6.86 -9.23 7.42
N ASN A 165 -6.86 -8.75 8.66
CA ASN A 165 -8.08 -8.54 9.42
C ASN A 165 -8.99 -7.51 8.76
N ALA A 166 -8.42 -6.42 8.24
CA ALA A 166 -9.17 -5.41 7.50
C ALA A 166 -9.80 -6.01 6.23
N CYS A 167 -9.03 -6.74 5.43
CA CYS A 167 -9.53 -7.40 4.21
C CYS A 167 -10.64 -8.42 4.53
N SER A 168 -10.43 -9.27 5.54
CA SER A 168 -11.41 -10.28 5.94
C SER A 168 -12.70 -9.66 6.46
N ASN A 169 -12.60 -8.63 7.29
CA ASN A 169 -13.77 -7.92 7.82
C ASN A 169 -14.55 -7.26 6.68
N LEU A 170 -13.85 -6.61 5.75
CA LEU A 170 -14.49 -5.97 4.61
C LEU A 170 -15.30 -6.97 3.77
N LEU A 171 -14.70 -8.12 3.44
CA LEU A 171 -15.35 -9.17 2.63
C LEU A 171 -16.52 -9.83 3.35
N ARG A 172 -16.51 -9.85 4.69
CA ARG A 172 -17.61 -10.40 5.51
C ARG A 172 -18.68 -9.38 5.86
N GLY A 173 -18.53 -8.12 5.43
CA GLY A 173 -19.45 -7.03 5.80
C GLY A 173 -19.36 -6.62 7.26
N VAL A 174 -18.24 -6.90 7.92
CA VAL A 174 -17.97 -6.50 9.31
C VAL A 174 -17.25 -5.15 9.30
N GLN A 175 -17.67 -4.25 10.18
CA GLN A 175 -17.07 -2.92 10.29
C GLN A 175 -15.60 -3.02 10.69
N ILE A 176 -14.74 -2.27 9.98
CA ILE A 176 -13.32 -2.15 10.31
C ILE A 176 -13.15 -1.06 11.36
N PRO A 177 -12.52 -1.34 12.51
CA PRO A 177 -12.26 -0.32 13.52
C PRO A 177 -11.45 0.86 12.95
N SER A 178 -11.80 2.08 13.35
CA SER A 178 -11.12 3.31 12.90
C SER A 178 -9.76 3.54 13.56
N ASN A 179 -9.48 2.86 14.66
CA ASN A 179 -8.19 2.92 15.35
C ASN A 179 -7.16 2.07 14.59
N GLN A 180 -6.49 2.69 13.64
CA GLN A 180 -5.56 2.03 12.73
C GLN A 180 -4.15 2.56 12.95
N HIS A 181 -3.16 1.66 12.81
CA HIS A 181 -1.77 1.99 13.08
C HIS A 181 -1.06 2.45 11.82
N PRO A 182 -0.28 3.55 11.90
CA PRO A 182 0.53 4.02 10.78
C PRO A 182 1.59 3.00 10.39
N SER A 183 1.98 3.04 9.12
CA SER A 183 3.09 2.24 8.61
C SER A 183 4.42 2.75 9.17
N MET A 184 5.35 1.82 9.35
CA MET A 184 6.76 2.12 9.55
C MET A 184 7.51 1.70 8.29
N GLY A 185 8.46 2.53 7.85
CA GLY A 185 9.22 2.22 6.64
C GLY A 185 10.24 3.28 6.28
N CYS A 186 10.85 3.11 5.12
CA CYS A 186 11.77 4.10 4.57
C CYS A 186 10.99 5.29 4.02
N ASN A 187 11.54 6.48 4.15
CA ASN A 187 10.95 7.67 3.50
C ASN A 187 10.88 7.48 1.99
N ILE A 188 9.84 8.01 1.38
CA ILE A 188 9.73 8.10 -0.08
C ILE A 188 10.78 9.12 -0.56
N CYS A 189 11.64 8.67 -1.44
CA CYS A 189 12.76 9.46 -1.95
C CYS A 189 12.41 10.19 -3.24
#